data_f638797db5d7a3ad9e879983f61b031a
#
_entry.id   f638797db5d7a3ad9e879983f61b031a
#
_cell.length_a   1.000
_cell.length_b   1.000
_cell.length_c   1.000
_cell.angle_alpha   90.00
_cell.angle_beta   90.00
_cell.angle_gamma   90.00
#
_symmetry.space_group_name_H-M   'P 1'
#
loop_
_entity.id
_entity.type
_entity.pdbx_description
1 polymer ?
#
loop_
_entity_poly.entity_id
_entity_poly.type
_entity_poly.pdbx_seq_one_letter_code
_entity_poly.pdbx_strand_id
1 'polypeptide(L)'
;MEAKKVGEYLQKLGITHFTIDLREGEAENNILIKYKGIDETKKRLKNTLSEGEKTALAFAYFMSKVTTEVTDKGQTHIVIDDPISSLDDNRLYNTAFLIHDEFKEYKQLFVLSHNLLFLKYLNPFFQRKNDKATFLINKGEILDLPASMENFQSPYFYMLESLINFKETENPNYEEARKFLPNFIRRILETFFSFKYA
;
A
#
# COMPACT_ATOMS: atom_id res chain seq x y z
N MET A 1 0.52 -5.94 -26.85
CA MET A 1 -0.02 -6.85 -25.80
C MET A 1 0.11 -6.22 -24.40
N GLU A 2 1.25 -5.66 -24.06
CA GLU A 2 1.57 -5.08 -22.74
C GLU A 2 0.69 -3.87 -22.37
N ALA A 3 0.51 -2.90 -23.25
CA ALA A 3 -0.34 -1.71 -22.99
C ALA A 3 -1.79 -2.08 -22.62
N LYS A 4 -2.35 -3.08 -23.27
CA LYS A 4 -3.70 -3.56 -22.99
C LYS A 4 -3.79 -4.11 -21.57
N LYS A 5 -2.81 -4.91 -21.13
CA LYS A 5 -2.77 -5.53 -19.81
C LYS A 5 -2.56 -4.48 -18.70
N VAL A 6 -1.69 -3.49 -18.94
CA VAL A 6 -1.53 -2.35 -18.03
C VAL A 6 -2.85 -1.57 -17.90
N GLY A 7 -3.56 -1.35 -19.01
CA GLY A 7 -4.88 -0.71 -19.00
C GLY A 7 -5.94 -1.49 -18.20
N GLU A 8 -5.94 -2.82 -18.30
CA GLU A 8 -6.81 -3.70 -17.51
C GLU A 8 -6.52 -3.59 -16.01
N TYR A 9 -5.24 -3.55 -15.60
CA TYR A 9 -4.86 -3.35 -14.22
C TYR A 9 -5.24 -1.95 -13.69
N LEU A 10 -5.07 -0.90 -14.49
CA LEU A 10 -5.52 0.44 -14.11
C LEU A 10 -7.03 0.48 -13.86
N GLN A 11 -7.83 -0.17 -14.70
CA GLN A 11 -9.28 -0.29 -14.49
C GLN A 11 -9.62 -1.04 -13.20
N LYS A 12 -8.93 -2.16 -12.91
CA LYS A 12 -9.07 -2.90 -11.66
C LYS A 12 -8.71 -2.05 -10.43
N LEU A 13 -7.73 -1.14 -10.57
CA LEU A 13 -7.35 -0.16 -9.55
C LEU A 13 -8.29 1.05 -9.45
N GLY A 14 -9.39 1.08 -10.23
CA GLY A 14 -10.37 2.16 -10.23
C GLY A 14 -9.97 3.39 -11.06
N ILE A 15 -8.96 3.28 -11.92
CA ILE A 15 -8.55 4.35 -12.82
C ILE A 15 -9.16 4.13 -14.18
N THR A 16 -10.20 4.91 -14.50
CA THR A 16 -10.99 4.74 -15.73
C THR A 16 -11.03 5.97 -16.63
N HIS A 17 -10.46 7.10 -16.17
CA HIS A 17 -10.57 8.37 -16.86
C HIS A 17 -9.47 8.59 -17.90
N PHE A 18 -8.44 7.74 -17.95
CA PHE A 18 -7.46 7.72 -19.02
C PHE A 18 -7.11 6.29 -19.46
N THR A 19 -6.53 6.16 -20.62
CA THR A 19 -5.99 4.91 -21.18
C THR A 19 -4.54 5.12 -21.61
N ILE A 20 -3.80 4.03 -21.70
CA ILE A 20 -2.41 4.03 -22.13
C ILE A 20 -2.33 3.47 -23.55
N ASP A 21 -1.56 4.15 -24.38
CA ASP A 21 -1.17 3.69 -25.70
C ASP A 21 0.36 3.59 -25.74
N LEU A 22 0.88 2.38 -25.91
CA LEU A 22 2.31 2.16 -26.11
C LEU A 22 2.54 2.13 -27.62
N ARG A 23 3.13 3.16 -28.18
CA ARG A 23 3.57 3.13 -29.58
C ARG A 23 4.98 2.55 -29.64
N GLU A 24 5.09 1.40 -30.26
CA GLU A 24 6.38 0.87 -30.73
C GLU A 24 6.80 1.67 -31.96
N GLY A 25 7.91 2.39 -31.87
CA GLY A 25 8.56 3.02 -33.03
C GLY A 25 9.17 4.38 -32.72
N GLU A 26 10.48 4.48 -32.94
CA GLU A 26 11.38 5.62 -32.88
C GLU A 26 11.80 6.09 -31.48
N ALA A 27 13.05 5.72 -31.14
CA ALA A 27 13.93 6.29 -30.11
C ALA A 27 13.22 6.79 -28.83
N GLU A 28 13.22 5.95 -27.80
CA GLU A 28 12.61 6.14 -26.48
C GLU A 28 11.14 5.66 -26.42
N ASN A 29 10.89 4.69 -25.56
CA ASN A 29 9.56 4.15 -25.22
C ASN A 29 8.61 5.26 -24.77
N ASN A 30 7.92 5.89 -25.71
CA ASN A 30 6.95 6.94 -25.42
C ASN A 30 5.62 6.32 -25.01
N ILE A 31 5.35 6.34 -23.70
CA ILE A 31 4.02 6.05 -23.15
C ILE A 31 3.11 7.25 -23.46
N LEU A 32 2.08 7.02 -24.25
CA LEU A 32 1.05 8.03 -24.51
C LEU A 32 -0.15 7.80 -23.60
N ILE A 33 -0.62 8.85 -22.95
CA ILE A 33 -1.83 8.82 -22.15
C ILE A 33 -2.94 9.52 -22.95
N LYS A 34 -4.07 8.82 -23.10
CA LYS A 34 -5.28 9.36 -23.70
C LYS A 34 -6.33 9.53 -22.60
N TYR A 35 -6.73 10.77 -22.34
CA TYR A 35 -7.88 11.05 -21.49
C TYR A 35 -9.18 10.79 -22.25
N LYS A 36 -10.20 10.23 -21.58
CA LYS A 36 -11.52 10.07 -22.18
C LYS A 36 -12.11 11.43 -22.54
N GLY A 37 -12.34 11.64 -23.83
CA GLY A 37 -12.97 12.85 -24.38
C GLY A 37 -12.03 13.98 -24.80
N ILE A 38 -10.71 13.82 -24.66
CA ILE A 38 -9.73 14.82 -25.08
C ILE A 38 -8.64 14.13 -25.90
N ASP A 39 -8.55 14.46 -27.17
CA ASP A 39 -7.52 13.95 -28.09
C ASP A 39 -6.20 14.76 -27.89
N GLU A 40 -5.67 14.74 -26.65
CA GLU A 40 -4.43 15.42 -26.32
C GLU A 40 -3.23 14.48 -26.47
N THR A 41 -2.70 14.40 -27.67
CA THR A 41 -1.62 13.53 -28.09
C THR A 41 -0.20 13.95 -27.63
N LYS A 42 -0.01 14.92 -26.75
CA LYS A 42 1.35 15.48 -26.51
C LYS A 42 1.68 15.98 -25.09
N LYS A 43 0.99 15.63 -24.03
CA LYS A 43 1.47 16.04 -22.70
C LYS A 43 2.41 15.00 -22.10
N ARG A 44 3.62 15.44 -21.70
CA ARG A 44 4.59 14.61 -21.01
C ARG A 44 3.97 14.09 -19.70
N LEU A 45 4.00 12.77 -19.46
CA LEU A 45 3.55 12.05 -18.26
C LEU A 45 3.79 12.78 -16.94
N LYS A 46 4.96 13.42 -16.83
CA LYS A 46 5.42 14.05 -15.60
C LYS A 46 4.52 15.20 -15.11
N ASN A 47 3.81 15.87 -16.01
CA ASN A 47 3.01 17.07 -15.68
C ASN A 47 1.49 16.85 -15.79
N THR A 48 1.06 15.63 -16.12
CA THR A 48 -0.35 15.33 -16.44
C THR A 48 -1.00 14.46 -15.39
N LEU A 49 -0.24 13.57 -14.73
CA LEU A 49 -0.73 12.65 -13.71
C LEU A 49 -0.45 13.18 -12.31
N SER A 50 -1.42 13.02 -11.43
CA SER A 50 -1.21 13.16 -9.97
C SER A 50 -0.22 12.11 -9.47
N GLU A 51 0.36 12.32 -8.28
CA GLU A 51 1.30 11.34 -7.70
C GLU A 51 0.63 9.97 -7.48
N GLY A 52 -0.63 9.94 -7.04
CA GLY A 52 -1.38 8.69 -6.89
C GLY A 52 -1.61 7.95 -8.22
N GLU A 53 -1.86 8.68 -9.32
CA GLU A 53 -1.98 8.08 -10.65
C GLU A 53 -0.66 7.56 -11.19
N LYS A 54 0.45 8.25 -10.92
CA LYS A 54 1.79 7.78 -11.27
C LYS A 54 2.14 6.49 -10.53
N THR A 55 1.86 6.43 -9.23
CA THR A 55 2.07 5.23 -8.41
C THR A 55 1.21 4.07 -8.92
N ALA A 56 -0.07 4.31 -9.20
CA ALA A 56 -0.96 3.29 -9.74
C ALA A 56 -0.53 2.80 -11.13
N LEU A 57 -0.04 3.70 -11.98
CA LEU A 57 0.51 3.35 -13.29
C LEU A 57 1.77 2.48 -13.18
N ALA A 58 2.70 2.86 -12.30
CA ALA A 58 3.91 2.09 -12.04
C ALA A 58 3.57 0.69 -11.49
N PHE A 59 2.60 0.63 -10.58
CA PHE A 59 2.12 -0.63 -10.02
C PHE A 59 1.41 -1.50 -11.07
N ALA A 60 0.54 -0.94 -11.90
CA ALA A 60 -0.12 -1.64 -13.00
C ALA A 60 0.90 -2.20 -14.02
N TYR A 61 1.95 -1.43 -14.31
CA TYR A 61 3.05 -1.86 -15.17
C TYR A 61 3.82 -3.03 -14.54
N PHE A 62 4.19 -2.92 -13.27
CA PHE A 62 4.82 -4.00 -12.51
C PHE A 62 3.97 -5.28 -12.57
N MET A 63 2.67 -5.19 -12.27
CA MET A 63 1.73 -6.31 -12.33
C MET A 63 1.71 -6.96 -13.72
N SER A 64 1.65 -6.13 -14.77
CA SER A 64 1.66 -6.60 -16.15
C SER A 64 2.95 -7.37 -16.48
N LYS A 65 4.11 -6.85 -16.09
CA LYS A 65 5.41 -7.49 -16.29
C LYS A 65 5.49 -8.83 -15.57
N VAL A 66 5.27 -8.84 -14.26
CA VAL A 66 5.37 -10.06 -13.44
C VAL A 66 4.45 -11.15 -13.97
N THR A 67 3.18 -10.83 -14.23
CA THR A 67 2.20 -11.83 -14.67
C THR A 67 2.36 -12.27 -16.13
N THR A 68 3.21 -11.59 -16.91
CA THR A 68 3.51 -11.96 -18.30
C THR A 68 4.84 -12.70 -18.42
N GLU A 69 5.86 -12.29 -17.69
CA GLU A 69 7.24 -12.76 -17.85
C GLU A 69 7.59 -13.90 -16.89
N VAL A 70 6.92 -13.99 -15.73
CA VAL A 70 7.17 -15.08 -14.80
C VAL A 70 6.52 -16.37 -15.26
N THR A 71 7.34 -17.37 -15.56
CA THR A 71 6.90 -18.69 -16.04
C THR A 71 6.73 -19.70 -14.91
N ASP A 72 7.52 -19.61 -13.84
CA ASP A 72 7.48 -20.50 -12.67
C ASP A 72 7.08 -19.74 -11.40
N LYS A 73 5.77 -19.62 -11.18
CA LYS A 73 5.20 -18.99 -10.00
C LYS A 73 5.60 -19.71 -8.71
N GLY A 74 5.69 -21.06 -8.75
CA GLY A 74 6.00 -21.88 -7.58
C GLY A 74 7.43 -21.73 -7.08
N GLN A 75 8.32 -21.10 -7.83
CA GLN A 75 9.70 -20.80 -7.42
C GLN A 75 9.97 -19.29 -7.26
N THR A 76 9.00 -18.45 -7.58
CA THR A 76 9.17 -17.00 -7.59
C THR A 76 8.66 -16.38 -6.29
N HIS A 77 9.47 -15.50 -5.69
CA HIS A 77 9.12 -14.66 -4.56
C HIS A 77 8.75 -13.27 -5.06
N ILE A 78 7.65 -12.73 -4.55
CA ILE A 78 7.19 -11.37 -4.87
C ILE A 78 7.42 -10.49 -3.65
N VAL A 79 8.03 -9.33 -3.86
CA VAL A 79 8.20 -8.30 -2.83
C VAL A 79 7.53 -7.02 -3.31
N ILE A 80 6.61 -6.51 -2.52
CA ILE A 80 5.89 -5.27 -2.79
C ILE A 80 6.13 -4.34 -1.62
N ASP A 81 6.80 -3.22 -1.90
CA ASP A 81 7.09 -2.19 -0.90
C ASP A 81 6.20 -0.98 -1.15
N ASP A 82 5.35 -0.71 -0.16
CA ASP A 82 4.43 0.42 -0.08
C ASP A 82 3.66 0.71 -1.39
N PRO A 83 2.85 -0.25 -1.86
CA PRO A 83 2.22 -0.20 -3.20
C PRO A 83 1.28 1.00 -3.37
N ILE A 84 1.00 1.71 -2.27
CA ILE A 84 -0.02 2.76 -2.22
C ILE A 84 0.50 3.92 -1.38
N SER A 85 0.71 5.08 -2.00
CA SER A 85 1.18 6.29 -1.30
C SER A 85 0.07 7.30 -0.98
N SER A 86 -1.04 7.32 -1.72
CA SER A 86 -2.15 8.29 -1.48
C SER A 86 -3.39 7.92 -2.27
N LEU A 87 -4.17 6.96 -1.81
CA LEU A 87 -5.40 6.55 -2.49
C LEU A 87 -6.59 6.62 -1.52
N ASP A 88 -7.79 6.80 -2.10
CA ASP A 88 -9.03 6.66 -1.38
C ASP A 88 -9.26 5.19 -0.93
N ASP A 89 -10.19 4.98 0.01
CA ASP A 89 -10.45 3.68 0.61
C ASP A 89 -10.84 2.60 -0.41
N ASN A 90 -11.56 2.97 -1.48
CA ASN A 90 -11.94 2.03 -2.53
C ASN A 90 -10.73 1.50 -3.27
N ARG A 91 -9.75 2.36 -3.55
CA ARG A 91 -8.52 1.95 -4.22
C ARG A 91 -7.63 1.12 -3.31
N LEU A 92 -7.60 1.41 -2.00
CA LEU A 92 -6.91 0.58 -1.01
C LEU A 92 -7.42 -0.86 -1.06
N TYR A 93 -8.75 -1.03 -1.02
CA TYR A 93 -9.38 -2.35 -1.09
C TYR A 93 -9.10 -3.05 -2.42
N ASN A 94 -9.29 -2.35 -3.54
CA ASN A 94 -9.05 -2.92 -4.87
C ASN A 94 -7.59 -3.37 -5.06
N THR A 95 -6.63 -2.60 -4.53
CA THR A 95 -5.22 -2.97 -4.58
C THR A 95 -4.92 -4.20 -3.72
N ALA A 96 -5.48 -4.28 -2.51
CA ALA A 96 -5.32 -5.44 -1.64
C ALA A 96 -5.91 -6.71 -2.30
N PHE A 97 -7.10 -6.61 -2.87
CA PHE A 97 -7.73 -7.69 -3.61
C PHE A 97 -6.90 -8.12 -4.82
N LEU A 98 -6.41 -7.17 -5.60
CA LEU A 98 -5.62 -7.43 -6.79
C LEU A 98 -4.29 -8.13 -6.46
N ILE A 99 -3.60 -7.70 -5.41
CA ILE A 99 -2.37 -8.35 -4.92
C ILE A 99 -2.64 -9.80 -4.55
N HIS A 100 -3.70 -10.05 -3.79
CA HIS A 100 -4.05 -11.41 -3.43
C HIS A 100 -4.39 -12.25 -4.67
N ASP A 101 -5.27 -11.77 -5.53
CA ASP A 101 -5.76 -12.53 -6.69
C ASP A 101 -4.65 -12.92 -7.66
N GLU A 102 -3.73 -12.01 -7.94
CA GLU A 102 -2.64 -12.24 -8.89
C GLU A 102 -1.47 -13.03 -8.29
N PHE A 103 -1.20 -12.89 -6.97
CA PHE A 103 0.02 -13.46 -6.37
C PHE A 103 -0.23 -14.63 -5.41
N LYS A 104 -1.46 -15.07 -5.17
CA LYS A 104 -1.80 -16.20 -4.29
C LYS A 104 -1.15 -17.54 -4.66
N GLU A 105 -0.74 -17.71 -5.93
CA GLU A 105 -0.11 -18.94 -6.43
C GLU A 105 1.42 -18.87 -6.45
N TYR A 106 2.00 -17.72 -6.09
CA TYR A 106 3.45 -17.57 -6.03
C TYR A 106 4.00 -18.22 -4.77
N LYS A 107 5.29 -18.62 -4.83
CA LYS A 107 5.95 -19.32 -3.71
C LYS A 107 5.87 -18.54 -2.41
N GLN A 108 6.10 -17.23 -2.46
CA GLN A 108 6.01 -16.36 -1.30
C GLN A 108 5.72 -14.93 -1.73
N LEU A 109 4.90 -14.24 -0.94
CA LEU A 109 4.57 -12.85 -1.12
C LEU A 109 4.97 -12.07 0.14
N PHE A 110 5.80 -11.06 -0.03
CA PHE A 110 6.14 -10.06 0.99
C PHE A 110 5.45 -8.75 0.64
N VAL A 111 4.69 -8.21 1.56
CA VAL A 111 4.06 -6.90 1.41
C VAL A 111 4.47 -6.03 2.58
N LEU A 112 5.18 -4.95 2.29
CA LEU A 112 5.56 -3.94 3.26
C LEU A 112 4.65 -2.73 3.07
N SER A 113 4.14 -2.18 4.15
CA SER A 113 3.35 -0.95 4.10
C SER A 113 3.32 -0.26 5.46
N HIS A 114 3.32 1.06 5.45
CA HIS A 114 3.05 1.88 6.62
C HIS A 114 1.55 2.21 6.79
N ASN A 115 0.70 1.82 5.83
CA ASN A 115 -0.74 2.07 5.85
C ASN A 115 -1.50 0.91 6.50
N LEU A 116 -1.88 1.08 7.77
CA LEU A 116 -2.61 0.05 8.52
C LEU A 116 -3.98 -0.29 7.92
N LEU A 117 -4.66 0.66 7.29
CA LEU A 117 -5.95 0.40 6.64
C LEU A 117 -5.79 -0.51 5.42
N PHE A 118 -4.75 -0.30 4.64
CA PHE A 118 -4.41 -1.20 3.55
C PHE A 118 -4.12 -2.63 4.05
N LEU A 119 -3.31 -2.76 5.10
CA LEU A 119 -3.01 -4.06 5.70
C LEU A 119 -4.25 -4.71 6.30
N LYS A 120 -5.18 -3.92 6.85
CA LYS A 120 -6.49 -4.40 7.31
C LYS A 120 -7.33 -4.99 6.17
N TYR A 121 -7.31 -4.37 4.99
CA TYR A 121 -8.00 -4.91 3.82
C TYR A 121 -7.28 -6.13 3.24
N LEU A 122 -5.96 -6.17 3.28
CA LEU A 122 -5.18 -7.29 2.74
C LEU A 122 -5.27 -8.54 3.63
N ASN A 123 -5.27 -8.38 4.95
CA ASN A 123 -5.19 -9.46 5.92
C ASN A 123 -6.26 -10.56 5.78
N PRO A 124 -7.56 -10.24 5.53
CA PRO A 124 -8.61 -11.26 5.39
C PRO A 124 -8.42 -12.20 4.19
N PHE A 125 -7.71 -11.78 3.15
CA PHE A 125 -7.47 -12.62 1.98
C PHE A 125 -6.52 -13.78 2.29
N PHE A 126 -5.68 -13.66 3.32
CA PHE A 126 -4.75 -14.71 3.77
C PHE A 126 -5.28 -15.33 5.06
N GLN A 127 -6.36 -16.12 4.96
CA GLN A 127 -7.12 -16.60 6.13
C GLN A 127 -6.46 -17.75 6.89
N ARG A 128 -5.57 -18.52 6.26
CA ARG A 128 -4.92 -19.65 6.92
C ARG A 128 -3.80 -19.17 7.84
N LYS A 129 -3.97 -19.39 9.13
CA LYS A 129 -3.03 -18.93 10.17
C LYS A 129 -1.59 -19.43 9.96
N ASN A 130 -1.43 -20.54 9.25
CA ASN A 130 -0.12 -21.13 8.96
C ASN A 130 0.52 -20.61 7.65
N ASP A 131 -0.23 -19.86 6.85
CA ASP A 131 0.22 -19.38 5.54
C ASP A 131 0.70 -17.93 5.59
N LYS A 132 0.61 -17.26 6.74
CA LYS A 132 1.01 -15.86 6.91
C LYS A 132 1.74 -15.62 8.22
N ALA A 133 2.67 -14.67 8.18
CA ALA A 133 3.28 -14.05 9.34
C ALA A 133 3.25 -12.52 9.18
N THR A 134 3.10 -11.82 10.29
CA THR A 134 3.08 -10.35 10.32
C THR A 134 4.12 -9.85 11.30
N PHE A 135 4.90 -8.87 10.88
CA PHE A 135 5.99 -8.30 11.64
C PHE A 135 5.91 -6.78 11.65
N LEU A 136 6.48 -6.19 12.68
CA LEU A 136 6.75 -4.75 12.76
C LEU A 136 8.23 -4.50 12.45
N ILE A 137 8.50 -3.61 11.49
CA ILE A 137 9.86 -3.12 11.23
C ILE A 137 10.01 -1.79 11.96
N ASN A 138 10.91 -1.74 12.94
CA ASN A 138 11.20 -0.54 13.71
C ASN A 138 12.71 -0.34 13.85
N LYS A 139 13.21 0.81 13.43
CA LYS A 139 14.63 1.18 13.50
C LYS A 139 15.60 0.13 12.93
N GLY A 140 15.18 -0.59 11.89
CA GLY A 140 15.97 -1.64 11.23
C GLY A 140 15.88 -3.02 11.89
N GLU A 141 15.11 -3.17 12.94
CA GLU A 141 14.82 -4.45 13.58
C GLU A 141 13.47 -5.00 13.14
N ILE A 142 13.37 -6.31 13.03
CA ILE A 142 12.12 -7.03 12.77
C ILE A 142 11.61 -7.56 14.10
N LEU A 143 10.44 -7.11 14.49
CA LEU A 143 9.80 -7.42 15.77
C LEU A 143 8.46 -8.11 15.52
N ASP A 144 7.98 -8.87 16.50
CA ASP A 144 6.61 -9.36 16.47
C ASP A 144 5.62 -8.20 16.44
N LEU A 145 4.52 -8.39 15.73
CA LEU A 145 3.47 -7.38 15.67
C LEU A 145 2.81 -7.27 17.06
N PRO A 146 2.74 -6.05 17.66
CA PRO A 146 2.04 -5.87 18.92
C PRO A 146 0.58 -6.33 18.86
N ALA A 147 0.05 -6.88 19.98
CA ALA A 147 -1.33 -7.37 20.04
C ALA A 147 -2.36 -6.30 19.66
N SER A 148 -2.13 -5.04 20.02
CA SER A 148 -2.94 -3.88 19.60
C SER A 148 -2.97 -3.62 18.11
N MET A 149 -1.99 -4.15 17.37
CA MET A 149 -1.89 -4.03 15.91
C MET A 149 -2.33 -5.32 15.17
N GLU A 150 -2.55 -6.43 15.86
CA GLU A 150 -2.86 -7.73 15.22
C GLU A 150 -4.06 -7.68 14.27
N ASN A 151 -5.04 -6.84 14.56
CA ASN A 151 -6.21 -6.62 13.73
C ASN A 151 -6.10 -5.36 12.85
N PHE A 152 -4.89 -4.79 12.74
CA PHE A 152 -4.66 -3.53 12.02
C PHE A 152 -5.67 -2.45 12.40
N GLN A 153 -5.90 -2.32 13.70
CA GLN A 153 -6.79 -1.28 14.24
C GLN A 153 -6.15 0.10 14.08
N SER A 154 -6.95 1.13 14.32
CA SER A 154 -6.49 2.52 14.21
C SER A 154 -5.19 2.76 14.99
N PRO A 155 -4.25 3.55 14.46
CA PRO A 155 -3.06 4.01 15.20
C PRO A 155 -3.37 4.62 16.57
N TYR A 156 -4.60 5.12 16.76
CA TYR A 156 -5.08 5.62 18.03
C TYR A 156 -4.98 4.58 19.16
N PHE A 157 -5.43 3.35 18.92
CA PHE A 157 -5.38 2.29 19.93
C PHE A 157 -3.96 1.91 20.31
N TYR A 158 -3.07 1.81 19.32
CA TYR A 158 -1.65 1.56 19.58
C TYR A 158 -1.00 2.66 20.43
N MET A 159 -1.28 3.93 20.09
CA MET A 159 -0.77 5.06 20.87
C MET A 159 -1.33 5.07 22.29
N LEU A 160 -2.62 4.77 22.45
CA LEU A 160 -3.27 4.71 23.76
C LEU A 160 -2.71 3.59 24.62
N GLU A 161 -2.55 2.37 24.06
CA GLU A 161 -1.94 1.23 24.76
C GLU A 161 -0.49 1.53 25.17
N SER A 162 0.29 2.17 24.29
CA SER A 162 1.66 2.57 24.59
C SER A 162 1.74 3.55 25.79
N LEU A 163 0.76 4.46 25.92
CA LEU A 163 0.67 5.37 27.07
C LEU A 163 0.27 4.63 28.34
N ILE A 164 -0.68 3.70 28.26
CA ILE A 164 -1.11 2.90 29.40
C ILE A 164 0.05 2.05 29.90
N ASN A 165 0.72 1.34 29.01
CA ASN A 165 1.88 0.49 29.35
C ASN A 165 3.02 1.31 29.97
N PHE A 166 3.28 2.51 29.44
CA PHE A 166 4.28 3.40 30.03
C PHE A 166 3.91 3.81 31.45
N LYS A 167 2.62 4.15 31.69
CA LYS A 167 2.12 4.53 33.02
C LYS A 167 2.21 3.36 34.03
N GLU A 168 1.98 2.13 33.59
CA GLU A 168 1.94 0.92 34.42
C GLU A 168 3.33 0.30 34.65
N THR A 169 4.35 0.72 33.90
CA THR A 169 5.72 0.24 34.05
C THR A 169 6.35 0.80 35.33
N GLU A 170 6.83 -0.05 36.22
CA GLU A 170 7.41 0.35 37.52
C GLU A 170 8.68 1.21 37.37
N ASN A 171 9.51 0.92 36.37
CA ASN A 171 10.75 1.68 36.06
C ASN A 171 10.81 2.07 34.58
N PRO A 172 10.02 3.07 34.17
CA PRO A 172 9.94 3.44 32.76
C PRO A 172 11.22 4.14 32.26
N ASN A 173 11.61 3.83 31.03
CA ASN A 173 12.71 4.52 30.36
C ASN A 173 12.26 5.92 29.91
N TYR A 174 12.45 6.91 30.74
CA TYR A 174 12.05 8.30 30.44
C TYR A 174 12.80 8.91 29.23
N GLU A 175 14.05 8.54 28.99
CA GLU A 175 14.83 9.04 27.86
C GLU A 175 14.25 8.55 26.52
N GLU A 176 13.83 7.32 26.49
CA GLU A 176 13.14 6.77 25.31
C GLU A 176 11.73 7.33 25.16
N ALA A 177 10.99 7.41 26.25
CA ALA A 177 9.62 7.91 26.29
C ALA A 177 9.51 9.36 25.79
N ARG A 178 10.44 10.23 26.10
CA ARG A 178 10.48 11.62 25.63
C ARG A 178 10.47 11.73 24.10
N LYS A 179 10.94 10.73 23.38
CA LYS A 179 11.01 10.74 21.91
C LYS A 179 9.66 10.54 21.25
N PHE A 180 8.71 9.84 21.88
CA PHE A 180 7.42 9.49 21.26
C PHE A 180 6.20 9.96 22.04
N LEU A 181 6.22 9.97 23.39
CA LEU A 181 5.06 10.31 24.22
C LEU A 181 4.40 11.65 23.91
N PRO A 182 5.14 12.77 23.74
CA PRO A 182 4.51 14.04 23.44
C PRO A 182 3.70 14.01 22.14
N ASN A 183 4.22 13.32 21.13
CA ASN A 183 3.52 13.17 19.85
C ASN A 183 2.29 12.27 19.99
N PHE A 184 2.40 11.17 20.73
CA PHE A 184 1.28 10.27 20.98
C PHE A 184 0.15 10.97 21.74
N ILE A 185 0.47 11.67 22.82
CA ILE A 185 -0.52 12.44 23.60
C ILE A 185 -1.23 13.45 22.69
N ARG A 186 -0.49 14.23 21.92
CA ARG A 186 -1.07 15.22 21.01
C ARG A 186 -2.02 14.55 20.02
N ARG A 187 -1.60 13.50 19.33
CA ARG A 187 -2.42 12.80 18.32
C ARG A 187 -3.65 12.12 18.93
N ILE A 188 -3.53 11.56 20.13
CA ILE A 188 -4.67 10.98 20.84
C ILE A 188 -5.69 12.07 21.16
N LEU A 189 -5.26 13.23 21.69
CA LEU A 189 -6.14 14.35 21.99
C LEU A 189 -6.80 14.92 20.73
N GLU A 190 -6.04 15.16 19.66
CA GLU A 190 -6.57 15.62 18.39
C GLU A 190 -7.65 14.66 17.86
N THR A 191 -7.41 13.36 17.88
CA THR A 191 -8.37 12.35 17.45
C THR A 191 -9.60 12.31 18.37
N PHE A 192 -9.41 12.33 19.69
CA PHE A 192 -10.51 12.35 20.65
C PHE A 192 -11.42 13.59 20.48
N PHE A 193 -10.82 14.75 20.32
CA PHE A 193 -11.59 15.98 20.12
C PHE A 193 -12.30 16.01 18.78
N SER A 194 -11.73 15.43 17.72
CA SER A 194 -12.41 15.32 16.43
C SER A 194 -13.68 14.46 16.51
N PHE A 195 -13.69 13.42 17.34
CA PHE A 195 -14.91 12.62 17.58
C PHE A 195 -15.94 13.32 18.44
N LYS A 196 -15.51 14.17 19.38
CA LYS A 196 -16.40 14.81 20.33
C LYS A 196 -17.08 16.06 19.78
N TYR A 197 -16.45 16.75 18.84
CA TYR A 197 -16.89 18.04 18.31
C TYR A 197 -17.17 18.00 16.79
N ALA A 198 -17.24 16.81 16.18
CA ALA A 198 -17.77 16.60 14.84
C ALA A 198 -19.28 16.52 14.88
#